data_9d2aed93a8aca4bdd3c2a974d09ae32c
#
_entry.id   9d2aed93a8aca4bdd3c2a974d09ae32c
#
_cell.length_a   1.000
_cell.length_b   1.000
_cell.length_c   1.000
_cell.angle_alpha   90.00
_cell.angle_beta   90.00
_cell.angle_gamma   90.00
#
_symmetry.space_group_name_H-M   'P 1'
#
loop_
_entity.id
_entity.type
_entity.pdbx_description
1 polymer ?
#
loop_
_entity_poly.entity_id
_entity_poly.type
_entity_poly.pdbx_seq_one_letter_code
_entity_poly.pdbx_strand_id
1 'polypeptide(L)'
;MSVRLWDGTGPVLADTSAWMQARRDPRARSLLFAAIERGDTCWCWPVRYELMVDAQGPETIAAVERTLEGLREIPVDRSVQRAALATMRELAATGSHGAHRYPLADLAVAAAAQDAAVGILHFDQHLERLGDHLGLDAHWISDPSPETTLGSR
;
A
#
# COMPACT_ATOMS: atom_id res chain seq x y z
N MET A 1 11.09 -13.91 10.49
CA MET A 1 10.06 -12.87 10.76
C MET A 1 8.70 -13.42 10.38
N SER A 2 7.73 -13.29 11.26
CA SER A 2 6.36 -13.72 10.95
C SER A 2 5.71 -12.73 9.99
N VAL A 3 5.12 -13.25 8.92
CA VAL A 3 4.32 -12.46 7.99
C VAL A 3 3.04 -11.99 8.68
N ARG A 4 2.78 -10.69 8.69
CA ARG A 4 1.51 -10.14 9.18
C ARG A 4 0.49 -10.11 8.05
N LEU A 5 -0.30 -11.15 7.97
CA LEU A 5 -1.46 -11.14 7.09
C LEU A 5 -2.56 -10.23 7.66
N TRP A 6 -3.19 -9.45 6.79
CA TRP A 6 -4.32 -8.62 7.16
C TRP A 6 -5.54 -9.46 7.53
N ASP A 7 -6.13 -9.15 8.66
CA ASP A 7 -7.34 -9.82 9.15
C ASP A 7 -8.65 -9.15 8.67
N GLY A 8 -8.53 -8.07 7.89
CA GLY A 8 -9.66 -7.32 7.38
C GLY A 8 -10.15 -6.21 8.30
N THR A 9 -9.46 -5.92 9.41
CA THR A 9 -9.90 -4.91 10.39
C THR A 9 -9.07 -3.64 10.33
N GLY A 10 -9.70 -2.54 10.77
CA GLY A 10 -9.10 -1.23 10.93
C GLY A 10 -8.93 -0.43 9.64
N PRO A 11 -8.74 0.91 9.77
CA PRO A 11 -8.50 1.74 8.62
C PRO A 11 -7.09 1.49 8.06
N VAL A 12 -7.00 1.32 6.76
CA VAL A 12 -5.74 1.08 6.04
C VAL A 12 -5.64 1.97 4.81
N LEU A 13 -4.44 2.45 4.55
CA LEU A 13 -4.05 3.00 3.26
C LEU A 13 -3.64 1.83 2.37
N ALA A 14 -4.46 1.51 1.38
CA ALA A 14 -4.18 0.43 0.45
C ALA A 14 -3.24 0.92 -0.66
N ASP A 15 -2.04 0.36 -0.69
CA ASP A 15 -1.07 0.59 -1.76
C ASP A 15 -1.55 -0.01 -3.08
N THR A 16 -1.03 0.49 -4.18
CA THR A 16 -1.28 -0.05 -5.53
C THR A 16 -1.06 -1.56 -5.58
N SER A 17 -0.02 -2.07 -4.93
CA SER A 17 0.27 -3.51 -4.87
C SER A 17 -0.86 -4.33 -4.24
N ALA A 18 -1.56 -3.79 -3.24
CA ALA A 18 -2.72 -4.45 -2.64
C ALA A 18 -3.91 -4.50 -3.61
N TRP A 19 -4.19 -3.39 -4.31
CA TRP A 19 -5.24 -3.35 -5.34
C TRP A 19 -4.97 -4.35 -6.46
N MET A 20 -3.73 -4.42 -6.92
CA MET A 20 -3.32 -5.34 -7.99
C MET A 20 -3.41 -6.80 -7.55
N GLN A 21 -2.99 -7.11 -6.32
CA GLN A 21 -3.09 -8.45 -5.75
C GLN A 21 -4.55 -8.89 -5.56
N ALA A 22 -5.44 -7.98 -5.19
CA ALA A 22 -6.88 -8.28 -5.07
C ALA A 22 -7.51 -8.71 -6.40
N ARG A 23 -6.94 -8.34 -7.54
CA ARG A 23 -7.39 -8.83 -8.86
C ARG A 23 -7.08 -10.30 -9.08
N ARG A 24 -6.06 -10.84 -8.40
CA ARG A 24 -5.53 -12.20 -8.61
C ARG A 24 -5.94 -13.17 -7.51
N ASP A 25 -6.15 -12.67 -6.30
CA ASP A 25 -6.48 -13.46 -5.12
C ASP A 25 -7.92 -13.18 -4.68
N PRO A 26 -8.85 -14.17 -4.82
CA PRO A 26 -10.25 -13.98 -4.43
C PRO A 26 -10.44 -13.67 -2.94
N ARG A 27 -9.59 -14.22 -2.06
CA ARG A 27 -9.64 -13.93 -0.63
C ARG A 27 -9.26 -12.47 -0.37
N ALA A 28 -8.17 -12.00 -0.95
CA ALA A 28 -7.73 -10.61 -0.86
C ALA A 28 -8.80 -9.65 -1.38
N ARG A 29 -9.43 -9.99 -2.51
CA ARG A 29 -10.54 -9.22 -3.10
C ARG A 29 -11.71 -9.09 -2.13
N SER A 30 -12.13 -10.18 -1.52
CA SER A 30 -13.26 -10.19 -0.57
C SER A 30 -12.97 -9.34 0.65
N LEU A 31 -11.77 -9.42 1.21
CA LEU A 31 -11.35 -8.61 2.36
C LEU A 31 -11.30 -7.12 2.02
N LEU A 32 -10.73 -6.78 0.87
CA LEU A 32 -10.61 -5.39 0.43
C LEU A 32 -12.00 -4.78 0.17
N PHE A 33 -12.87 -5.49 -0.51
CA PHE A 33 -14.24 -5.00 -0.78
C PHE A 33 -15.06 -4.83 0.50
N ALA A 34 -14.95 -5.74 1.46
CA ALA A 34 -15.59 -5.58 2.76
C ALA A 34 -15.08 -4.33 3.50
N ALA A 35 -13.79 -4.06 3.43
CA ALA A 35 -13.22 -2.84 4.03
C ALA A 35 -13.66 -1.57 3.30
N ILE A 36 -13.79 -1.60 1.99
CA ILE A 36 -14.33 -0.49 1.19
C ILE A 36 -15.76 -0.19 1.62
N GLU A 37 -16.60 -1.22 1.75
CA GLU A 37 -18.00 -1.06 2.17
C GLU A 37 -18.13 -0.47 3.59
N ARG A 38 -17.19 -0.78 4.48
CA ARG A 38 -17.16 -0.20 5.83
C ARG A 38 -16.57 1.22 5.89
N GLY A 39 -15.98 1.71 4.80
CA GLY A 39 -15.27 3.00 4.79
C GLY A 39 -13.90 2.95 5.45
N ASP A 40 -13.31 1.77 5.60
CA ASP A 40 -12.00 1.55 6.23
C ASP A 40 -10.81 1.66 5.28
N THR A 41 -11.05 1.80 3.98
CA THR A 41 -9.99 1.88 2.98
C THR A 41 -9.72 3.34 2.60
N CYS A 42 -8.45 3.73 2.70
CA CYS A 42 -7.96 5.05 2.29
C CYS A 42 -7.07 4.92 1.06
N TRP A 43 -6.88 6.02 0.37
CA TRP A 43 -5.95 6.14 -0.74
C TRP A 43 -5.21 7.47 -0.68
N CYS A 44 -4.12 7.56 -1.43
CA CYS A 44 -3.37 8.81 -1.62
C CYS A 44 -3.06 9.00 -3.11
N TRP A 45 -2.70 10.21 -3.48
CA TRP A 45 -2.51 10.59 -4.89
C TRP A 45 -1.57 9.66 -5.67
N PRO A 46 -0.41 9.22 -5.16
CA PRO A 46 0.46 8.29 -5.89
C PRO A 46 -0.24 6.96 -6.25
N VAL A 47 -1.06 6.43 -5.37
CA VAL A 47 -1.83 5.21 -5.62
C VAL A 47 -2.84 5.43 -6.76
N ARG A 48 -3.59 6.53 -6.71
CA ARG A 48 -4.51 6.89 -7.80
C ARG A 48 -3.77 6.97 -9.13
N TYR A 49 -2.65 7.67 -9.17
CA TYR A 49 -1.84 7.81 -10.38
C TYR A 49 -1.40 6.45 -10.93
N GLU A 50 -0.86 5.58 -10.12
CA GLU A 50 -0.40 4.26 -10.54
C GLU A 50 -1.54 3.36 -11.03
N LEU A 51 -2.69 3.38 -10.36
CA LEU A 51 -3.87 2.65 -10.82
C LEU A 51 -4.39 3.16 -12.17
N MET A 52 -4.31 4.46 -12.40
CA MET A 52 -4.70 5.07 -13.69
C MET A 52 -3.69 4.74 -14.79
N VAL A 53 -2.40 4.69 -14.48
CA VAL A 53 -1.35 4.27 -15.44
C VAL A 53 -1.57 2.83 -15.91
N ASP A 54 -1.98 1.95 -15.00
CA ASP A 54 -2.27 0.55 -15.32
C ASP A 54 -3.59 0.34 -16.10
N ALA A 55 -4.48 1.32 -16.05
CA ALA A 55 -5.77 1.25 -16.74
C ALA A 55 -5.62 1.21 -18.27
N GLN A 56 -6.43 0.37 -18.92
CA GLN A 56 -6.29 0.10 -20.35
C GLN A 56 -6.90 1.17 -21.27
N GLY A 57 -7.73 2.07 -20.72
CA GLY A 57 -8.38 3.10 -21.51
C GLY A 57 -9.35 3.96 -20.68
N PRO A 58 -10.10 4.87 -21.35
CA PRO A 58 -10.93 5.86 -20.66
C PRO A 58 -11.96 5.26 -19.70
N GLU A 59 -12.56 4.14 -20.05
CA GLU A 59 -13.60 3.49 -19.23
C GLU A 59 -13.01 2.91 -17.95
N THR A 60 -11.84 2.28 -18.03
CA THR A 60 -11.14 1.72 -16.86
C THR A 60 -10.56 2.81 -15.98
N ILE A 61 -10.07 3.92 -16.55
CA ILE A 61 -9.69 5.12 -15.81
C ILE A 61 -10.88 5.65 -15.02
N ALA A 62 -12.03 5.84 -15.68
CA ALA A 62 -13.23 6.30 -15.04
C ALA A 62 -13.73 5.36 -13.91
N ALA A 63 -13.56 4.05 -14.10
CA ALA A 63 -13.89 3.07 -13.05
C ALA A 63 -12.99 3.20 -11.82
N VAL A 64 -11.68 3.40 -12.01
CA VAL A 64 -10.74 3.70 -10.91
C VAL A 64 -11.18 4.95 -10.17
N GLU A 65 -11.45 6.03 -10.86
CA GLU A 65 -11.86 7.30 -10.26
C GLU A 65 -13.14 7.17 -9.45
N ARG A 66 -14.17 6.52 -10.01
CA ARG A 66 -15.43 6.28 -9.27
C ARG A 66 -15.22 5.46 -8.00
N THR A 67 -14.36 4.45 -8.04
CA THR A 67 -14.05 3.64 -6.85
C THR A 67 -13.38 4.48 -5.77
N LEU A 68 -12.39 5.29 -6.14
CA LEU A 68 -11.61 6.09 -5.18
C LEU A 68 -12.39 7.29 -4.64
N GLU A 69 -13.27 7.92 -5.44
CA GLU A 69 -14.08 9.05 -5.00
C GLU A 69 -14.97 8.73 -3.79
N GLY A 70 -15.40 7.49 -3.64
CA GLY A 70 -16.15 7.03 -2.48
C GLY A 70 -15.34 6.78 -1.22
N LEU A 71 -14.01 6.86 -1.30
CA LEU A 71 -13.09 6.52 -0.22
C LEU A 71 -12.37 7.77 0.31
N ARG A 72 -11.88 7.67 1.56
CA ARG A 72 -11.09 8.73 2.18
C ARG A 72 -9.76 8.93 1.46
N GLU A 73 -9.51 10.13 0.98
CA GLU A 73 -8.18 10.54 0.51
C GLU A 73 -7.31 11.00 1.68
N ILE A 74 -6.08 10.52 1.71
CA ILE A 74 -5.04 11.05 2.60
C ILE A 74 -4.16 11.98 1.75
N PRO A 75 -4.10 13.28 2.05
CA PRO A 75 -3.33 14.23 1.25
C PRO A 75 -1.83 13.93 1.33
N VAL A 76 -1.14 14.05 0.19
CA VAL A 76 0.32 14.07 0.14
C VAL A 76 0.76 15.54 0.06
N ASP A 77 0.53 16.25 1.14
CA ASP A 77 0.85 17.66 1.27
C ASP A 77 2.34 17.89 1.62
N ARG A 78 2.69 19.15 1.83
CA ARG A 78 4.08 19.52 2.15
C ARG A 78 4.59 18.84 3.43
N SER A 79 3.74 18.63 4.42
CA SER A 79 4.11 17.94 5.66
C SER A 79 4.47 16.47 5.39
N VAL A 80 3.66 15.76 4.63
CA VAL A 80 3.92 14.38 4.21
C VAL A 80 5.18 14.28 3.36
N GLN A 81 5.39 15.21 2.43
CA GLN A 81 6.61 15.26 1.60
C GLN A 81 7.86 15.44 2.45
N ARG A 82 7.83 16.33 3.44
CA ARG A 82 8.94 16.52 4.37
C ARG A 82 9.21 15.27 5.21
N ALA A 83 8.17 14.60 5.69
CA ALA A 83 8.29 13.36 6.43
C ALA A 83 8.93 12.25 5.57
N ALA A 84 8.55 12.12 4.31
CA ALA A 84 9.16 11.18 3.38
C ALA A 84 10.66 11.44 3.19
N LEU A 85 11.07 12.70 3.02
CA LEU A 85 12.47 13.07 2.89
C LEU A 85 13.25 12.88 4.21
N ALA A 86 12.62 13.09 5.36
CA ALA A 86 13.22 12.80 6.66
C ALA A 86 13.50 11.30 6.82
N THR A 87 12.55 10.44 6.43
CA THR A 87 12.73 8.99 6.40
C THR A 87 13.91 8.58 5.52
N MET A 88 14.04 9.17 4.33
CA MET A 88 15.20 8.92 3.47
C MET A 88 16.52 9.26 4.16
N ARG A 89 16.60 10.42 4.83
CA ARG A 89 17.81 10.82 5.55
C ARG A 89 18.16 9.86 6.69
N GLU A 90 17.17 9.42 7.45
CA GLU A 90 17.37 8.44 8.53
C GLU A 90 17.88 7.11 7.99
N LEU A 91 17.28 6.60 6.92
CA LEU A 91 17.71 5.36 6.27
C LEU A 91 19.13 5.47 5.71
N ALA A 92 19.48 6.61 5.12
CA ALA A 92 20.83 6.85 4.61
C ALA A 92 21.87 6.92 5.73
N ALA A 93 21.49 7.44 6.90
CA ALA A 93 22.40 7.60 8.05
C ALA A 93 22.59 6.30 8.85
N THR A 94 21.56 5.47 8.95
CA THR A 94 21.52 4.29 9.84
C THR A 94 21.56 2.96 9.11
N GLY A 95 21.23 2.93 7.83
CA GLY A 95 21.18 1.72 7.03
C GLY A 95 22.49 1.41 6.30
N SER A 96 22.48 0.30 5.57
CA SER A 96 23.55 -0.07 4.65
C SER A 96 23.59 0.86 3.44
N HIS A 97 24.65 0.78 2.63
CA HIS A 97 24.77 1.60 1.41
C HIS A 97 23.54 1.48 0.51
N GLY A 98 22.92 2.60 0.20
CA GLY A 98 21.71 2.65 -0.64
C GLY A 98 20.42 2.29 0.07
N ALA A 99 20.39 2.12 1.39
CA ALA A 99 19.19 1.77 2.17
C ALA A 99 18.05 2.80 2.05
N HIS A 100 18.36 4.04 1.63
CA HIS A 100 17.37 5.10 1.41
C HIS A 100 16.69 5.06 0.04
N ARG A 101 17.14 4.17 -0.86
CA ARG A 101 16.69 4.12 -2.26
C ARG A 101 15.38 3.37 -2.39
N TYR A 102 14.29 4.03 -2.02
CA TYR A 102 12.93 3.53 -2.24
C TYR A 102 12.26 4.28 -3.40
N PRO A 103 11.33 3.64 -4.12
CA PRO A 103 10.46 4.34 -5.05
C PRO A 103 9.71 5.48 -4.37
N LEU A 104 9.52 6.59 -5.08
CA LEU A 104 8.81 7.76 -4.56
C LEU A 104 7.42 7.41 -4.01
N ALA A 105 6.68 6.58 -4.74
CA ALA A 105 5.34 6.16 -4.33
C ALA A 105 5.35 5.44 -2.97
N ASP A 106 6.31 4.55 -2.74
CA ASP A 106 6.40 3.79 -1.48
C ASP A 106 6.69 4.72 -0.29
N LEU A 107 7.60 5.66 -0.46
CA LEU A 107 7.90 6.66 0.57
C LEU A 107 6.69 7.56 0.85
N ALA A 108 5.97 7.97 -0.19
CA ALA A 108 4.78 8.80 -0.05
C ALA A 108 3.64 8.04 0.66
N VAL A 109 3.41 6.78 0.31
CA VAL A 109 2.41 5.91 0.97
C VAL A 109 2.74 5.74 2.45
N ALA A 110 3.98 5.41 2.78
CA ALA A 110 4.39 5.22 4.17
C ALA A 110 4.27 6.52 4.99
N ALA A 111 4.72 7.64 4.45
CA ALA A 111 4.61 8.93 5.11
C ALA A 111 3.16 9.40 5.28
N ALA A 112 2.31 9.17 4.28
CA ALA A 112 0.89 9.50 4.35
C ALA A 112 0.15 8.65 5.40
N ALA A 113 0.43 7.36 5.46
CA ALA A 113 -0.14 6.46 6.46
C ALA A 113 0.28 6.86 7.88
N GLN A 114 1.55 7.24 8.07
CA GLN A 114 2.06 7.72 9.34
C GLN A 114 1.35 9.02 9.77
N ASP A 115 1.23 9.98 8.87
CA ASP A 115 0.57 11.27 9.15
C ASP A 115 -0.90 11.10 9.52
N ALA A 116 -1.60 10.20 8.83
CA ALA A 116 -3.01 9.91 9.08
C ALA A 116 -3.26 8.92 10.23
N ALA A 117 -2.22 8.35 10.81
CA ALA A 117 -2.29 7.31 11.84
C ALA A 117 -3.16 6.10 11.41
N VAL A 118 -2.98 5.64 10.18
CA VAL A 118 -3.63 4.43 9.65
C VAL A 118 -2.60 3.36 9.33
N GLY A 119 -3.03 2.11 9.23
CA GLY A 119 -2.17 1.03 8.76
C GLY A 119 -1.90 1.09 7.26
N ILE A 120 -0.95 0.30 6.79
CA ILE A 120 -0.66 0.10 5.38
C ILE A 120 -1.12 -1.29 4.97
N LEU A 121 -1.86 -1.39 3.87
CA LEU A 121 -2.20 -2.65 3.23
C LEU A 121 -1.42 -2.77 1.92
N HIS A 122 -0.64 -3.84 1.76
CA HIS A 122 0.30 -3.97 0.65
C HIS A 122 0.51 -5.42 0.20
N PHE A 123 1.19 -5.56 -0.92
CA PHE A 123 1.80 -6.80 -1.40
C PHE A 123 3.20 -6.52 -1.96
N ASP A 124 4.03 -5.81 -1.15
CA ASP A 124 5.35 -5.34 -1.55
C ASP A 124 6.30 -5.31 -0.34
N GLN A 125 7.47 -5.93 -0.50
CA GLN A 125 8.52 -5.94 0.53
C GLN A 125 9.05 -4.56 0.90
N HIS A 126 9.06 -3.59 -0.02
CA HIS A 126 9.48 -2.23 0.28
C HIS A 126 8.60 -1.62 1.37
N LEU A 127 7.29 -1.77 1.26
CA LEU A 127 6.35 -1.23 2.24
C LEU A 127 6.40 -1.98 3.57
N GLU A 128 6.66 -3.29 3.55
CA GLU A 128 6.93 -4.04 4.78
C GLU A 128 8.12 -3.47 5.53
N ARG A 129 9.24 -3.24 4.84
CA ARG A 129 10.46 -2.67 5.44
C ARG A 129 10.28 -1.24 5.92
N LEU A 130 9.60 -0.40 5.14
CA LEU A 130 9.30 0.97 5.54
C LEU A 130 8.36 1.01 6.75
N GLY A 131 7.36 0.14 6.79
CA GLY A 131 6.48 -0.02 7.93
C GLY A 131 7.24 -0.40 9.20
N ASP A 132 8.14 -1.35 9.12
CA ASP A 132 9.00 -1.75 10.23
C ASP A 132 9.89 -0.59 10.71
N HIS A 133 10.52 0.12 9.80
CA HIS A 133 11.38 1.26 10.11
C HIS A 133 10.61 2.39 10.82
N LEU A 134 9.39 2.67 10.39
CA LEU A 134 8.55 3.73 10.93
C LEU A 134 7.66 3.31 12.10
N GLY A 135 7.67 2.02 12.47
CA GLY A 135 6.80 1.50 13.52
C GLY A 135 5.32 1.52 13.13
N LEU A 136 5.00 1.37 11.85
CA LEU A 136 3.63 1.33 11.34
C LEU A 136 3.08 -0.10 11.30
N ASP A 137 1.76 -0.22 11.41
CA ASP A 137 1.06 -1.47 11.14
C ASP A 137 0.98 -1.71 9.63
N ALA A 138 1.95 -2.44 9.10
CA ALA A 138 1.97 -2.87 7.71
C ALA A 138 1.50 -4.32 7.61
N HIS A 139 0.55 -4.56 6.72
CA HIS A 139 -0.10 -5.86 6.55
C HIS A 139 -0.01 -6.34 5.11
N TRP A 140 0.33 -7.60 4.95
CA TRP A 140 0.21 -8.28 3.68
C TRP A 140 -1.24 -8.60 3.38
N ILE A 141 -1.72 -8.25 2.20
CA ILE A 141 -3.08 -8.61 1.77
C ILE A 141 -3.21 -10.09 1.41
N SER A 142 -2.12 -10.70 0.98
CA SER A 142 -1.97 -12.12 0.68
C SER A 142 -0.65 -12.64 1.22
N ASP A 143 -0.52 -13.95 1.37
CA ASP A 143 0.74 -14.57 1.76
C ASP A 143 1.81 -14.33 0.68
N PRO A 144 2.94 -13.70 1.01
CA PRO A 144 4.01 -13.44 0.06
C PRO A 144 4.87 -14.68 -0.25
N SER A 145 4.67 -15.79 0.46
CA SER A 145 5.41 -17.02 0.24
C SER A 145 5.08 -17.56 -1.16
N PRO A 146 6.11 -17.99 -1.96
CA PRO A 146 5.82 -18.62 -3.22
C PRO A 146 4.98 -19.86 -2.97
N GLU A 147 3.81 -19.94 -3.63
CA GLU A 147 3.05 -21.19 -3.66
C GLU A 147 3.99 -22.28 -4.12
N THR A 148 4.17 -23.29 -3.29
CA THR A 148 4.74 -24.54 -3.73
C THR A 148 3.74 -25.13 -4.72
N THR A 149 3.94 -24.82 -5.99
CA THR A 149 3.21 -25.49 -7.06
C THR A 149 3.67 -26.94 -7.02
N LEU A 150 3.06 -27.71 -6.14
CA LEU A 150 3.09 -29.17 -6.27
C LEU A 150 2.37 -29.46 -7.57
N GLY A 151 3.18 -29.62 -8.62
CA GLY A 151 2.68 -30.07 -9.89
C GLY A 151 1.90 -31.34 -9.69
N SER A 152 0.61 -31.24 -9.90
CA SER A 152 -0.21 -32.43 -10.19
C SER A 152 0.30 -32.98 -11.52
N ARG A 153 0.96 -34.11 -11.43
CA ARG A 153 1.16 -34.99 -12.60
C ARG A 153 -0.15 -35.60 -13.00
#